data_3e1dd014e98f0c7449a97e8881d4811d
#
_entry.id   3e1dd014e98f0c7449a97e8881d4811d
#
_cell.length_a   1.000
_cell.length_b   1.000
_cell.length_c   1.000
_cell.angle_alpha   90.00
_cell.angle_beta   90.00
_cell.angle_gamma   90.00
#
_symmetry.space_group_name_H-M   'P 1'
#
loop_
_entity.id
_entity.type
_entity.pdbx_description
1 polymer ?
#
loop_
_entity_poly.entity_id
_entity_poly.type
_entity_poly.pdbx_seq_one_letter_code
_entity_poly.pdbx_strand_id
1 'polypeptide(L)'
;MAGIGVKLQKIYDRRTILANLAGFGYSTMVTIAPMFVVIGNVMLMSHFLGYETVGYARRGLFSGTVLYIFIFSLLVAAPFNAVLSRYMSDIIYEEKYEDILPCYDVGLFLNICFGCLFAIPFCIREYLKGQVDLVFVFTGFCGFISLLLVFYSMLYLSICKDYQKISLFFLMGMAAAFGLAWLLVKVFHRDIIYSMLLSLTIGFFLTAAISAATIKSYFKRNSRQYRKVLHYFKIYWHLIATNLLYTLGLYIHNFIFWTTDLKMTVAHTFVYAPAYDMATCLAMFTNLSSTIIFIRRVEMHFHERYKAYSEAVIGGRWEDIKNAKNK
;
A
#
# COMPACT_ATOMS: atom_id res chain seq x y z
N MET A 1 14.14 6.50 17.20
CA MET A 1 12.74 6.05 17.40
C MET A 1 12.73 4.53 17.59
N ALA A 2 12.05 4.03 18.61
CA ALA A 2 11.98 2.60 18.85
C ALA A 2 11.02 1.96 17.83
N GLY A 3 11.53 1.14 16.93
CA GLY A 3 10.72 0.43 15.94
C GLY A 3 9.79 -0.63 16.56
N ILE A 4 8.94 -1.23 15.73
CA ILE A 4 8.04 -2.32 16.16
C ILE A 4 8.84 -3.42 16.87
N GLY A 5 10.04 -3.77 16.36
CA GLY A 5 10.89 -4.78 16.96
C GLY A 5 11.22 -4.53 18.42
N VAL A 6 11.55 -3.29 18.81
CA VAL A 6 11.85 -2.94 20.22
C VAL A 6 10.59 -2.99 21.09
N LYS A 7 9.43 -2.58 20.57
CA LYS A 7 8.15 -2.70 21.31
C LYS A 7 7.73 -4.17 21.43
N LEU A 8 7.86 -4.94 20.37
CA LEU A 8 7.61 -6.39 20.37
C LEU A 8 8.54 -7.10 21.35
N GLN A 9 9.84 -6.81 21.32
CA GLN A 9 10.81 -7.40 22.25
C GLN A 9 10.43 -7.17 23.70
N LYS A 10 10.03 -5.93 24.09
CA LYS A 10 9.53 -5.64 25.44
C LYS A 10 8.28 -6.43 25.84
N ILE A 11 7.39 -6.75 24.88
CA ILE A 11 6.19 -7.52 25.13
C ILE A 11 6.54 -9.02 25.26
N TYR A 12 7.43 -9.52 24.40
CA TYR A 12 7.82 -10.94 24.37
C TYR A 12 8.83 -11.33 25.48
N ASP A 13 9.63 -10.41 26.01
CA ASP A 13 10.58 -10.67 27.12
C ASP A 13 9.88 -11.15 28.41
N ARG A 14 8.58 -10.90 28.54
CA ARG A 14 7.80 -11.41 29.66
C ARG A 14 7.54 -12.92 29.66
N ARG A 15 7.92 -13.63 28.58
CA ARG A 15 7.84 -15.11 28.41
C ARG A 15 6.51 -15.76 28.84
N THR A 16 5.42 -15.02 28.94
CA THR A 16 4.09 -15.54 29.26
C THR A 16 3.30 -15.78 27.98
N ILE A 17 2.38 -16.75 28.00
CA ILE A 17 1.49 -17.05 26.86
C ILE A 17 0.69 -15.80 26.46
N LEU A 18 0.19 -15.06 27.46
CA LEU A 18 -0.54 -13.80 27.25
C LEU A 18 0.32 -12.73 26.59
N ALA A 19 1.60 -12.59 26.96
CA ALA A 19 2.51 -11.64 26.32
C ALA A 19 2.81 -12.04 24.87
N ASN A 20 2.96 -13.32 24.59
CA ASN A 20 3.10 -13.83 23.23
C ASN A 20 1.87 -13.55 22.37
N LEU A 21 0.68 -13.76 22.94
CA LEU A 21 -0.60 -13.49 22.26
C LEU A 21 -0.80 -11.98 22.01
N ALA A 22 -0.47 -11.14 22.99
CA ALA A 22 -0.53 -9.70 22.88
C ALA A 22 0.48 -9.16 21.86
N GLY A 23 1.70 -9.69 21.82
CA GLY A 23 2.70 -9.32 20.82
C GLY A 23 2.32 -9.74 19.41
N PHE A 24 1.75 -10.94 19.26
CA PHE A 24 1.20 -11.42 17.99
C PHE A 24 0.02 -10.52 17.55
N GLY A 25 -0.92 -10.25 18.45
CA GLY A 25 -2.06 -9.36 18.17
C GLY A 25 -1.63 -7.95 17.78
N TYR A 26 -0.64 -7.38 18.46
CA TYR A 26 -0.08 -6.06 18.12
C TYR A 26 0.59 -6.04 16.74
N SER A 27 1.44 -7.02 16.45
CA SER A 27 2.09 -7.13 15.14
C SER A 27 1.08 -7.31 14.01
N THR A 28 0.08 -8.17 14.25
CA THR A 28 -1.04 -8.40 13.34
C THR A 28 -1.81 -7.11 13.09
N MET A 29 -2.23 -6.44 14.16
CA MET A 29 -3.01 -5.21 14.06
C MET A 29 -2.27 -4.13 13.26
N VAL A 30 -0.99 -3.94 13.50
CA VAL A 30 -0.20 -2.89 12.82
C VAL A 30 0.01 -3.21 11.33
N THR A 31 0.20 -4.48 10.98
CA THR A 31 0.49 -4.87 9.59
C THR A 31 -0.78 -4.97 8.75
N ILE A 32 -1.87 -5.45 9.35
CA ILE A 32 -3.10 -5.79 8.64
C ILE A 32 -4.17 -4.70 8.80
N ALA A 33 -4.09 -3.87 9.85
CA ALA A 33 -5.08 -2.85 10.13
C ALA A 33 -5.46 -1.99 8.91
N PRO A 34 -4.53 -1.50 8.08
CA PRO A 34 -4.91 -0.71 6.89
C PRO A 34 -5.87 -1.45 5.97
N MET A 35 -5.61 -2.73 5.70
CA MET A 35 -6.45 -3.55 4.84
C MET A 35 -7.84 -3.79 5.46
N PHE A 36 -7.88 -4.19 6.73
CA PHE A 36 -9.16 -4.41 7.43
C PHE A 36 -9.98 -3.14 7.58
N VAL A 37 -9.33 -2.01 7.82
CA VAL A 37 -10.01 -0.71 7.94
C VAL A 37 -10.67 -0.33 6.61
N VAL A 38 -9.98 -0.53 5.46
CA VAL A 38 -10.57 -0.22 4.15
C VAL A 38 -11.70 -1.17 3.81
N ILE A 39 -11.50 -2.50 3.95
CA ILE A 39 -12.53 -3.50 3.65
C ILE A 39 -13.73 -3.31 4.58
N GLY A 40 -13.50 -3.17 5.88
CA GLY A 40 -14.55 -2.92 6.86
C GLY A 40 -15.34 -1.64 6.56
N ASN A 41 -14.65 -0.58 6.12
CA ASN A 41 -15.30 0.66 5.74
C ASN A 41 -16.20 0.49 4.50
N VAL A 42 -15.73 -0.23 3.47
CA VAL A 42 -16.56 -0.54 2.29
C VAL A 42 -17.77 -1.38 2.68
N MET A 43 -17.60 -2.37 3.55
CA MET A 43 -18.71 -3.19 4.06
C MET A 43 -19.72 -2.37 4.88
N LEU A 44 -19.23 -1.50 5.75
CA LEU A 44 -20.09 -0.59 6.52
C LEU A 44 -20.86 0.37 5.61
N MET A 45 -20.20 0.99 4.64
CA MET A 45 -20.86 1.82 3.64
C MET A 45 -21.92 1.02 2.89
N SER A 46 -21.60 -0.19 2.43
CA SER A 46 -22.54 -1.03 1.70
C SER A 46 -23.79 -1.35 2.53
N HIS A 47 -23.62 -1.68 3.80
CA HIS A 47 -24.71 -2.01 4.70
C HIS A 47 -25.60 -0.80 5.04
N PHE A 48 -24.99 0.31 5.48
CA PHE A 48 -25.73 1.47 5.98
C PHE A 48 -26.31 2.38 4.90
N LEU A 49 -25.72 2.40 3.71
CA LEU A 49 -26.17 3.26 2.61
C LEU A 49 -27.19 2.60 1.68
N GLY A 50 -27.50 1.32 1.88
CA GLY A 50 -28.47 0.62 1.03
C GLY A 50 -27.89 0.19 -0.33
N TYR A 51 -26.62 -0.19 -0.37
CA TYR A 51 -25.95 -0.65 -1.58
C TYR A 51 -26.67 -1.81 -2.28
N GLU A 52 -27.37 -2.64 -1.50
CA GLU A 52 -28.16 -3.77 -2.03
C GLU A 52 -29.35 -3.33 -2.88
N THR A 53 -29.86 -2.12 -2.69
CA THR A 53 -30.97 -1.57 -3.49
C THR A 53 -30.54 -1.12 -4.88
N VAL A 54 -29.23 -0.99 -5.11
CA VAL A 54 -28.68 -0.57 -6.40
C VAL A 54 -28.64 -1.74 -7.38
N GLY A 55 -28.95 -1.49 -8.64
CA GLY A 55 -28.92 -2.50 -9.70
C GLY A 55 -27.57 -3.20 -9.84
N TYR A 56 -27.58 -4.49 -10.19
CA TYR A 56 -26.41 -5.35 -10.23
C TYR A 56 -25.27 -4.80 -11.10
N ALA A 57 -25.57 -4.26 -12.28
CA ALA A 57 -24.55 -3.68 -13.17
C ALA A 57 -23.81 -2.48 -12.54
N ARG A 58 -24.52 -1.62 -11.83
CA ARG A 58 -23.92 -0.46 -11.17
C ARG A 58 -23.07 -0.86 -9.96
N ARG A 59 -23.51 -1.88 -9.22
CA ARG A 59 -22.70 -2.48 -8.15
C ARG A 59 -21.42 -3.09 -8.71
N GLY A 60 -21.53 -3.79 -9.85
CA GLY A 60 -20.39 -4.33 -10.55
C GLY A 60 -19.39 -3.27 -11.02
N LEU A 61 -19.90 -2.14 -11.53
CA LEU A 61 -19.06 -1.02 -11.94
C LEU A 61 -18.25 -0.45 -10.76
N PHE A 62 -18.88 -0.26 -9.61
CA PHE A 62 -18.21 0.20 -8.39
C PHE A 62 -17.15 -0.79 -7.92
N SER A 63 -17.52 -2.07 -7.76
CA SER A 63 -16.60 -3.11 -7.27
C SER A 63 -15.42 -3.31 -8.21
N GLY A 64 -15.65 -3.33 -9.54
CA GLY A 64 -14.59 -3.41 -10.54
C GLY A 64 -13.67 -2.19 -10.51
N THR A 65 -14.23 -0.98 -10.35
CA THR A 65 -13.43 0.25 -10.24
C THR A 65 -12.54 0.22 -9.00
N VAL A 66 -13.07 -0.16 -7.84
CA VAL A 66 -12.28 -0.28 -6.61
C VAL A 66 -11.16 -1.31 -6.76
N LEU A 67 -11.46 -2.46 -7.36
CA LEU A 67 -10.47 -3.51 -7.64
C LEU A 67 -9.35 -3.01 -8.55
N TYR A 68 -9.70 -2.30 -9.63
CA TYR A 68 -8.72 -1.72 -10.56
C TYR A 68 -7.85 -0.67 -9.87
N ILE A 69 -8.45 0.22 -9.08
CA ILE A 69 -7.72 1.21 -8.30
C ILE A 69 -6.66 0.52 -7.43
N PHE A 70 -7.00 -0.58 -6.74
CA PHE A 70 -6.06 -1.31 -5.89
C PHE A 70 -4.95 -1.99 -6.67
N ILE A 71 -5.29 -2.80 -7.65
CA ILE A 71 -4.30 -3.59 -8.41
C ILE A 71 -3.32 -2.68 -9.15
N PHE A 72 -3.85 -1.71 -9.90
CA PHE A 72 -2.99 -0.84 -10.71
C PHE A 72 -2.18 0.15 -9.89
N SER A 73 -2.67 0.62 -8.73
CA SER A 73 -1.88 1.46 -7.83
C SER A 73 -0.65 0.71 -7.30
N LEU A 74 -0.81 -0.56 -6.94
CA LEU A 74 0.31 -1.40 -6.50
C LEU A 74 1.30 -1.69 -7.64
N LEU A 75 0.79 -2.03 -8.83
CA LEU A 75 1.62 -2.31 -10.00
C LEU A 75 2.46 -1.10 -10.42
N VAL A 76 1.90 0.10 -10.38
CA VAL A 76 2.61 1.33 -10.74
C VAL A 76 3.59 1.77 -9.67
N ALA A 77 3.26 1.60 -8.37
CA ALA A 77 4.15 1.99 -7.28
C ALA A 77 5.36 1.05 -7.13
N ALA A 78 5.17 -0.25 -7.37
CA ALA A 78 6.15 -1.29 -7.08
C ALA A 78 7.54 -1.04 -7.69
N PRO A 79 7.71 -0.76 -8.99
CA PRO A 79 9.02 -0.58 -9.62
C PRO A 79 9.82 0.57 -9.01
N PHE A 80 9.15 1.67 -8.66
CA PHE A 80 9.81 2.83 -8.07
C PHE A 80 10.19 2.58 -6.61
N ASN A 81 9.30 1.95 -5.86
CA ASN A 81 9.52 1.66 -4.45
C ASN A 81 10.78 0.81 -4.20
N ALA A 82 11.11 -0.13 -5.08
CA ALA A 82 12.31 -0.96 -4.94
C ALA A 82 13.61 -0.14 -5.00
N VAL A 83 13.74 0.73 -6.00
CA VAL A 83 14.95 1.55 -6.17
C VAL A 83 15.04 2.62 -5.08
N LEU A 84 13.91 3.28 -4.76
CA LEU A 84 13.87 4.32 -3.73
C LEU A 84 14.15 3.74 -2.33
N SER A 85 13.66 2.55 -2.04
CA SER A 85 13.98 1.84 -0.78
C SER A 85 15.48 1.55 -0.68
N ARG A 86 16.11 1.12 -1.78
CA ARG A 86 17.57 0.90 -1.82
C ARG A 86 18.32 2.20 -1.59
N TYR A 87 17.96 3.27 -2.31
CA TYR A 87 18.56 4.59 -2.13
C TYR A 87 18.44 5.08 -0.68
N MET A 88 17.23 4.97 -0.09
CA MET A 88 17.01 5.37 1.30
C MET A 88 17.86 4.57 2.29
N SER A 89 18.02 3.26 2.06
CA SER A 89 18.88 2.43 2.91
C SER A 89 20.32 2.90 2.88
N ASP A 90 20.84 3.26 1.71
CA ASP A 90 22.21 3.74 1.54
C ASP A 90 22.42 5.11 2.20
N ILE A 91 21.50 6.08 2.02
CA ILE A 91 21.62 7.40 2.67
C ILE A 91 21.41 7.35 4.19
N ILE A 92 20.59 6.44 4.71
CA ILE A 92 20.46 6.24 6.16
C ILE A 92 21.75 5.64 6.73
N TYR A 93 22.39 4.70 6.02
CA TYR A 93 23.66 4.12 6.40
C TYR A 93 24.79 5.18 6.40
N GLU A 94 24.79 6.09 5.42
CA GLU A 94 25.73 7.20 5.32
C GLU A 94 25.38 8.39 6.23
N GLU A 95 24.30 8.31 7.01
CA GLU A 95 23.77 9.37 7.89
C GLU A 95 23.41 10.70 7.17
N LYS A 96 23.18 10.64 5.85
CA LYS A 96 22.85 11.80 5.01
C LYS A 96 21.33 12.08 4.96
N TYR A 97 20.72 12.34 6.09
CA TYR A 97 19.25 12.50 6.22
C TYR A 97 18.66 13.64 5.38
N GLU A 98 19.45 14.61 4.94
CA GLU A 98 19.01 15.71 4.07
C GLU A 98 18.72 15.27 2.61
N ASP A 99 19.21 14.09 2.20
CA ASP A 99 18.94 13.49 0.89
C ASP A 99 17.61 12.74 0.83
N ILE A 100 16.91 12.54 1.96
CA ILE A 100 15.63 11.83 2.01
C ILE A 100 14.51 12.62 1.33
N LEU A 101 14.43 13.94 1.54
CA LEU A 101 13.40 14.76 0.90
C LEU A 101 13.53 14.82 -0.63
N PRO A 102 14.72 15.03 -1.22
CA PRO A 102 14.88 14.89 -2.67
C PRO A 102 14.44 13.53 -3.21
N CYS A 103 14.74 12.45 -2.47
CA CYS A 103 14.29 11.11 -2.83
C CYS A 103 12.76 11.01 -2.84
N TYR A 104 12.11 11.56 -1.80
CA TYR A 104 10.65 11.58 -1.70
C TYR A 104 10.01 12.40 -2.84
N ASP A 105 10.52 13.60 -3.12
CA ASP A 105 9.95 14.47 -4.16
C ASP A 105 10.12 13.85 -5.56
N VAL A 106 11.28 13.28 -5.89
CA VAL A 106 11.52 12.57 -7.16
C VAL A 106 10.59 11.38 -7.32
N GLY A 107 10.49 10.54 -6.31
CA GLY A 107 9.62 9.38 -6.37
C GLY A 107 8.15 9.74 -6.48
N LEU A 108 7.70 10.80 -5.79
CA LEU A 108 6.34 11.33 -5.91
C LEU A 108 6.05 11.77 -7.35
N PHE A 109 6.97 12.54 -7.93
CA PHE A 109 6.84 13.00 -9.32
C PHE A 109 6.80 11.83 -10.32
N LEU A 110 7.70 10.86 -10.18
CA LEU A 110 7.73 9.67 -11.05
C LEU A 110 6.44 8.85 -10.94
N ASN A 111 5.96 8.59 -9.72
CA ASN A 111 4.71 7.85 -9.52
C ASN A 111 3.51 8.55 -10.16
N ILE A 112 3.39 9.86 -10.01
CA ILE A 112 2.30 10.63 -10.63
C ILE A 112 2.43 10.58 -12.16
N CYS A 113 3.62 10.84 -12.74
CA CYS A 113 3.81 10.83 -14.18
C CYS A 113 3.47 9.47 -14.80
N PHE A 114 3.99 8.38 -14.23
CA PHE A 114 3.69 7.03 -14.71
C PHE A 114 2.24 6.63 -14.45
N GLY A 115 1.68 7.00 -13.30
CA GLY A 115 0.27 6.79 -13.02
C GLY A 115 -0.63 7.47 -14.05
N CYS A 116 -0.36 8.73 -14.37
CA CYS A 116 -1.09 9.46 -15.41
C CYS A 116 -0.90 8.84 -16.80
N LEU A 117 0.32 8.40 -17.14
CA LEU A 117 0.62 7.78 -18.43
C LEU A 117 -0.27 6.55 -18.73
N PHE A 118 -0.56 5.73 -17.72
CA PHE A 118 -1.40 4.56 -17.88
C PHE A 118 -2.88 4.84 -17.64
N ALA A 119 -3.21 5.68 -16.66
CA ALA A 119 -4.60 5.91 -16.28
C ALA A 119 -5.35 6.83 -17.26
N ILE A 120 -4.69 7.84 -17.87
CA ILE A 120 -5.36 8.75 -18.79
C ILE A 120 -5.88 8.03 -20.04
N PRO A 121 -5.09 7.20 -20.76
CA PRO A 121 -5.61 6.44 -21.90
C PRO A 121 -6.74 5.48 -21.52
N PHE A 122 -6.63 4.85 -20.34
CA PHE A 122 -7.70 4.00 -19.81
C PHE A 122 -8.98 4.79 -19.56
N CYS A 123 -8.91 5.93 -18.89
CA CYS A 123 -10.07 6.80 -18.63
C CYS A 123 -10.74 7.30 -19.93
N ILE A 124 -9.94 7.68 -20.93
CA ILE A 124 -10.44 8.07 -22.24
C ILE A 124 -11.20 6.91 -22.91
N ARG A 125 -10.65 5.69 -22.82
CA ARG A 125 -11.31 4.48 -23.33
C ARG A 125 -12.65 4.23 -22.65
N GLU A 126 -12.69 4.33 -21.31
CA GLU A 126 -13.91 4.09 -20.54
C GLU A 126 -14.99 5.13 -20.81
N TYR A 127 -14.60 6.38 -21.00
CA TYR A 127 -15.53 7.45 -21.39
C TYR A 127 -16.07 7.25 -22.80
N LEU A 128 -15.20 7.03 -23.79
CA LEU A 128 -15.59 6.97 -25.21
C LEU A 128 -16.28 5.66 -25.59
N LYS A 129 -15.76 4.52 -25.13
CA LYS A 129 -16.26 3.18 -25.49
C LYS A 129 -17.15 2.57 -24.43
N GLY A 130 -16.82 2.81 -23.15
CA GLY A 130 -17.58 2.29 -22.02
C GLY A 130 -18.87 3.06 -21.74
N GLN A 131 -19.01 4.26 -22.29
CA GLN A 131 -20.14 5.17 -22.02
C GLN A 131 -20.36 5.40 -20.51
N VAL A 132 -19.27 5.33 -19.74
CA VAL A 132 -19.30 5.63 -18.31
C VAL A 132 -19.28 7.14 -18.13
N ASP A 133 -20.07 7.64 -17.21
CA ASP A 133 -20.17 9.06 -16.95
C ASP A 133 -18.80 9.66 -16.59
N LEU A 134 -18.49 10.83 -17.16
CA LEU A 134 -17.20 11.50 -16.98
C LEU A 134 -16.87 11.78 -15.52
N VAL A 135 -17.86 12.13 -14.70
CA VAL A 135 -17.66 12.41 -13.27
C VAL A 135 -17.23 11.14 -12.54
N PHE A 136 -17.83 9.99 -12.90
CA PHE A 136 -17.46 8.70 -12.32
C PHE A 136 -16.02 8.32 -12.70
N VAL A 137 -15.69 8.41 -14.00
CA VAL A 137 -14.34 8.09 -14.52
C VAL A 137 -13.29 9.00 -13.88
N PHE A 138 -13.55 10.30 -13.80
CA PHE A 138 -12.65 11.26 -13.17
C PHE A 138 -12.47 10.99 -11.67
N THR A 139 -13.55 10.66 -10.97
CA THR A 139 -13.46 10.28 -9.55
C THR A 139 -12.63 9.01 -9.35
N GLY A 140 -12.80 8.01 -10.23
CA GLY A 140 -11.98 6.79 -10.23
C GLY A 140 -10.51 7.08 -10.51
N PHE A 141 -10.22 7.98 -11.45
CA PHE A 141 -8.85 8.45 -11.73
C PHE A 141 -8.22 9.12 -10.48
N CYS A 142 -8.93 10.03 -9.85
CA CYS A 142 -8.48 10.67 -8.60
C CYS A 142 -8.27 9.64 -7.47
N GLY A 143 -9.14 8.63 -7.38
CA GLY A 143 -9.01 7.53 -6.44
C GLY A 143 -7.76 6.69 -6.67
N PHE A 144 -7.48 6.37 -7.94
CA PHE A 144 -6.26 5.67 -8.35
C PHE A 144 -4.99 6.46 -7.97
N ILE A 145 -4.90 7.74 -8.34
CA ILE A 145 -3.74 8.57 -7.98
C ILE A 145 -3.61 8.71 -6.46
N SER A 146 -4.72 8.90 -5.75
CA SER A 146 -4.69 9.03 -4.29
C SER A 146 -4.16 7.76 -3.61
N LEU A 147 -4.63 6.58 -4.02
CA LEU A 147 -4.17 5.31 -3.46
C LEU A 147 -2.72 4.98 -3.86
N LEU A 148 -2.32 5.33 -5.09
CA LEU A 148 -0.94 5.25 -5.55
C LEU A 148 0.00 6.04 -4.62
N LEU A 149 -0.39 7.27 -4.27
CA LEU A 149 0.37 8.13 -3.36
C LEU A 149 0.37 7.60 -1.91
N VAL A 150 -0.71 6.95 -1.48
CA VAL A 150 -0.74 6.25 -0.18
C VAL A 150 0.31 5.14 -0.16
N PHE A 151 0.30 4.22 -1.13
CA PHE A 151 1.26 3.12 -1.18
C PHE A 151 2.70 3.60 -1.31
N TYR A 152 2.92 4.67 -2.04
CA TYR A 152 4.22 5.32 -2.13
C TYR A 152 4.68 5.91 -0.79
N SER A 153 3.83 6.70 -0.12
CA SER A 153 4.18 7.34 1.15
C SER A 153 4.37 6.34 2.30
N MET A 154 3.65 5.21 2.27
CA MET A 154 3.81 4.12 3.24
C MET A 154 5.24 3.56 3.27
N LEU A 155 5.95 3.53 2.13
CA LEU A 155 7.34 3.11 2.07
C LEU A 155 8.21 3.93 3.04
N TYR A 156 8.09 5.26 3.02
CA TYR A 156 8.89 6.16 3.85
C TYR A 156 8.52 6.06 5.33
N LEU A 157 7.25 5.96 5.65
CA LEU A 157 6.78 5.76 7.03
C LEU A 157 7.24 4.40 7.58
N SER A 158 7.28 3.36 6.75
CA SER A 158 7.75 2.04 7.17
C SER A 158 9.26 2.03 7.43
N ILE A 159 10.05 2.75 6.64
CA ILE A 159 11.50 2.91 6.88
C ILE A 159 11.75 3.71 8.18
N CYS A 160 10.93 4.71 8.48
CA CYS A 160 10.92 5.38 9.78
C CYS A 160 10.45 4.48 10.93
N LYS A 161 10.01 3.25 10.63
CA LYS A 161 9.45 2.27 11.59
C LYS A 161 8.24 2.79 12.38
N ASP A 162 7.48 3.72 11.80
CA ASP A 162 6.32 4.35 12.44
C ASP A 162 5.00 3.76 11.91
N TYR A 163 4.90 2.45 12.02
CA TYR A 163 3.75 1.68 11.52
C TYR A 163 2.43 2.02 12.23
N GLN A 164 2.48 2.48 13.49
CA GLN A 164 1.28 2.90 14.20
C GLN A 164 0.61 4.09 13.52
N LYS A 165 1.40 5.04 13.02
CA LYS A 165 0.87 6.18 12.28
C LYS A 165 0.26 5.77 10.97
N ILE A 166 0.82 4.78 10.27
CA ILE A 166 0.22 4.24 9.05
C ILE A 166 -1.20 3.78 9.33
N SER A 167 -1.39 2.91 10.34
CA SER A 167 -2.72 2.40 10.71
C SER A 167 -3.67 3.52 11.16
N LEU A 168 -3.17 4.49 11.92
CA LEU A 168 -3.95 5.64 12.38
C LEU A 168 -4.42 6.52 11.21
N PHE A 169 -3.54 6.79 10.23
CA PHE A 169 -3.88 7.61 9.07
C PHE A 169 -4.94 6.93 8.19
N PHE A 170 -4.84 5.60 8.02
CA PHE A 170 -5.90 4.85 7.36
C PHE A 170 -7.22 4.93 8.12
N LEU A 171 -7.19 4.79 9.44
CA LEU A 171 -8.40 4.91 10.26
C LEU A 171 -9.04 6.30 10.12
N MET A 172 -8.24 7.36 10.18
CA MET A 172 -8.73 8.74 10.02
C MET A 172 -9.30 8.97 8.62
N GLY A 173 -8.59 8.55 7.58
CA GLY A 173 -9.05 8.69 6.20
C GLY A 173 -10.32 7.91 5.93
N MET A 174 -10.42 6.68 6.43
CA MET A 174 -11.61 5.85 6.22
C MET A 174 -12.80 6.29 7.07
N ALA A 175 -12.58 6.79 8.29
CA ALA A 175 -13.63 7.40 9.10
C ALA A 175 -14.20 8.67 8.42
N ALA A 176 -13.35 9.50 7.84
CA ALA A 176 -13.76 10.66 7.06
C ALA A 176 -14.54 10.23 5.80
N ALA A 177 -14.08 9.17 5.11
CA ALA A 177 -14.78 8.60 3.97
C ALA A 177 -16.19 8.12 4.34
N PHE A 178 -16.33 7.36 5.43
CA PHE A 178 -17.63 6.89 5.90
C PHE A 178 -18.56 8.06 6.23
N GLY A 179 -18.09 9.04 7.01
CA GLY A 179 -18.86 10.22 7.38
C GLY A 179 -19.33 11.02 6.15
N LEU A 180 -18.45 11.20 5.16
CA LEU A 180 -18.79 11.90 3.91
C LEU A 180 -19.80 11.10 3.08
N ALA A 181 -19.62 9.79 2.93
CA ALA A 181 -20.58 8.95 2.20
C ALA A 181 -21.96 8.97 2.85
N TRP A 182 -22.00 8.86 4.17
CA TRP A 182 -23.26 8.94 4.93
C TRP A 182 -23.95 10.29 4.73
N LEU A 183 -23.21 11.40 4.82
CA LEU A 183 -23.70 12.76 4.62
C LEU A 183 -24.24 12.93 3.18
N LEU A 184 -23.49 12.50 2.16
CA LEU A 184 -23.91 12.63 0.76
C LEU A 184 -25.19 11.83 0.45
N VAL A 185 -25.31 10.61 0.96
CA VAL A 185 -26.46 9.74 0.66
C VAL A 185 -27.67 10.09 1.53
N LYS A 186 -27.50 10.24 2.85
CA LYS A 186 -28.62 10.39 3.79
C LYS A 186 -29.09 11.84 3.95
N VAL A 187 -28.20 12.83 3.83
CA VAL A 187 -28.54 14.24 3.98
C VAL A 187 -28.78 14.90 2.63
N PHE A 188 -27.86 14.71 1.68
CA PHE A 188 -27.97 15.33 0.36
C PHE A 188 -28.71 14.48 -0.68
N HIS A 189 -29.14 13.28 -0.32
CA HIS A 189 -29.88 12.34 -1.20
C HIS A 189 -29.20 12.11 -2.56
N ARG A 190 -27.86 12.09 -2.58
CA ARG A 190 -27.07 11.83 -3.78
C ARG A 190 -27.03 10.34 -4.09
N ASP A 191 -26.68 10.04 -5.33
CA ASP A 191 -26.53 8.66 -5.79
C ASP A 191 -25.53 7.88 -4.94
N ILE A 192 -25.89 6.63 -4.58
CA ILE A 192 -25.10 5.80 -3.65
C ILE A 192 -23.73 5.48 -4.22
N ILE A 193 -23.67 5.04 -5.49
CA ILE A 193 -22.43 4.58 -6.12
C ILE A 193 -21.41 5.71 -6.27
N TYR A 194 -21.86 6.87 -6.76
CA TYR A 194 -21.00 8.06 -6.87
C TYR A 194 -20.52 8.55 -5.50
N SER A 195 -21.42 8.57 -4.53
CA SER A 195 -21.11 9.01 -3.17
C SER A 195 -20.08 8.09 -2.51
N MET A 196 -20.21 6.77 -2.67
CA MET A 196 -19.26 5.81 -2.14
C MET A 196 -17.89 5.96 -2.79
N LEU A 197 -17.82 6.04 -4.14
CA LEU A 197 -16.54 6.18 -4.85
C LEU A 197 -15.84 7.50 -4.51
N LEU A 198 -16.58 8.61 -4.53
CA LEU A 198 -16.06 9.93 -4.19
C LEU A 198 -15.54 9.98 -2.75
N SER A 199 -16.27 9.41 -1.82
CA SER A 199 -15.91 9.40 -0.41
C SER A 199 -14.65 8.54 -0.15
N LEU A 200 -14.54 7.37 -0.80
CA LEU A 200 -13.32 6.55 -0.75
C LEU A 200 -12.12 7.31 -1.33
N THR A 201 -12.31 7.98 -2.45
CA THR A 201 -11.28 8.82 -3.09
C THR A 201 -10.77 9.90 -2.15
N ILE A 202 -11.67 10.62 -1.49
CA ILE A 202 -11.32 11.67 -0.50
C ILE A 202 -10.64 11.05 0.72
N GLY A 203 -11.09 9.88 1.18
CA GLY A 203 -10.43 9.15 2.28
C GLY A 203 -8.99 8.75 1.95
N PHE A 204 -8.73 8.22 0.76
CA PHE A 204 -7.38 7.90 0.30
C PHE A 204 -6.53 9.17 0.13
N PHE A 205 -7.10 10.23 -0.45
CA PHE A 205 -6.40 11.51 -0.57
C PHE A 205 -6.00 12.09 0.78
N LEU A 206 -6.91 12.06 1.76
CA LEU A 206 -6.62 12.52 3.12
C LEU A 206 -5.51 11.69 3.77
N THR A 207 -5.56 10.36 3.61
CA THR A 207 -4.51 9.45 4.10
C THR A 207 -3.15 9.78 3.46
N ALA A 208 -3.12 10.00 2.14
CA ALA A 208 -1.91 10.38 1.42
C ALA A 208 -1.37 11.74 1.89
N ALA A 209 -2.24 12.73 2.03
CA ALA A 209 -1.88 14.08 2.45
C ALA A 209 -1.29 14.13 3.87
N ILE A 210 -1.92 13.43 4.83
CA ILE A 210 -1.42 13.33 6.22
C ILE A 210 -0.08 12.58 6.24
N SER A 211 0.05 11.51 5.46
CA SER A 211 1.32 10.76 5.34
C SER A 211 2.43 11.64 4.79
N ALA A 212 2.18 12.38 3.71
CA ALA A 212 3.14 13.32 3.10
C ALA A 212 3.53 14.45 4.07
N ALA A 213 2.56 15.03 4.75
CA ALA A 213 2.80 16.07 5.77
C ALA A 213 3.68 15.55 6.91
N THR A 214 3.45 14.31 7.35
CA THR A 214 4.23 13.67 8.41
C THR A 214 5.67 13.41 7.96
N ILE A 215 5.88 12.90 6.73
CA ILE A 215 7.22 12.69 6.17
C ILE A 215 7.99 14.01 6.11
N LYS A 216 7.36 15.08 5.59
CA LYS A 216 7.97 16.42 5.54
C LYS A 216 8.24 17.02 6.92
N SER A 217 7.47 16.64 7.93
CA SER A 217 7.73 17.08 9.32
C SER A 217 8.94 16.38 9.94
N TYR A 218 9.22 15.14 9.55
CA TYR A 218 10.38 14.39 10.03
C TYR A 218 11.69 14.87 9.41
N PHE A 219 11.66 15.17 8.13
CA PHE A 219 12.82 15.57 7.34
C PHE A 219 12.66 17.04 6.93
N LYS A 220 13.29 17.93 7.66
CA LYS A 220 13.16 19.40 7.43
C LYS A 220 14.20 19.94 6.45
N ARG A 221 15.32 19.25 6.25
CA ARG A 221 16.41 19.70 5.39
C ARG A 221 16.31 19.00 4.03
N ASN A 222 16.54 19.77 2.95
CA ASN A 222 16.52 19.28 1.56
C ASN A 222 17.84 19.67 0.89
N SER A 223 18.64 18.67 0.53
CA SER A 223 19.93 18.86 -0.15
C SER A 223 19.80 19.29 -1.61
N ARG A 224 18.59 19.19 -2.19
CA ARG A 224 18.29 19.44 -3.61
C ARG A 224 19.05 18.55 -4.61
N GLN A 225 19.58 17.41 -4.18
CA GLN A 225 20.36 16.50 -5.04
C GLN A 225 19.45 15.53 -5.84
N TYR A 226 18.44 16.05 -6.53
CA TYR A 226 17.47 15.26 -7.33
C TYR A 226 18.13 14.37 -8.39
N ARG A 227 19.22 14.86 -9.02
CA ARG A 227 19.93 14.15 -10.08
C ARG A 227 20.60 12.86 -9.58
N LYS A 228 21.04 12.84 -8.32
CA LYS A 228 21.64 11.68 -7.70
C LYS A 228 20.61 10.54 -7.55
N VAL A 229 19.38 10.87 -7.16
CA VAL A 229 18.27 9.90 -7.07
C VAL A 229 17.98 9.29 -8.45
N LEU A 230 17.87 10.13 -9.49
CA LEU A 230 17.63 9.64 -10.85
C LEU A 230 18.75 8.74 -11.38
N HIS A 231 19.99 9.00 -10.98
CA HIS A 231 21.12 8.14 -11.36
C HIS A 231 20.99 6.72 -10.77
N TYR A 232 20.42 6.56 -9.58
CA TYR A 232 20.15 5.26 -9.00
C TYR A 232 19.20 4.41 -9.83
N PHE A 233 18.21 4.99 -10.48
CA PHE A 233 17.33 4.26 -11.39
C PHE A 233 18.08 3.66 -12.57
N LYS A 234 19.12 4.33 -13.06
CA LYS A 234 19.98 3.82 -14.13
C LYS A 234 20.87 2.67 -13.63
N ILE A 235 21.43 2.77 -12.43
CA ILE A 235 22.29 1.73 -11.86
C ILE A 235 21.50 0.49 -11.48
N TYR A 236 20.34 0.67 -10.84
CA TYR A 236 19.55 -0.40 -10.25
C TYR A 236 18.29 -0.75 -11.08
N TRP A 237 18.36 -0.63 -12.41
CA TRP A 237 17.23 -0.94 -13.29
C TRP A 237 16.72 -2.39 -13.14
N HIS A 238 17.61 -3.32 -12.76
CA HIS A 238 17.22 -4.71 -12.46
C HIS A 238 16.22 -4.80 -11.31
N LEU A 239 16.35 -3.93 -10.29
CA LEU A 239 15.38 -3.88 -9.19
C LEU A 239 14.00 -3.43 -9.66
N ILE A 240 13.94 -2.52 -10.63
CA ILE A 240 12.68 -2.09 -11.25
C ILE A 240 11.99 -3.31 -11.89
N ALA A 241 12.72 -4.04 -12.74
CA ALA A 241 12.19 -5.22 -13.43
C ALA A 241 11.77 -6.32 -12.44
N THR A 242 12.63 -6.64 -11.48
CA THR A 242 12.36 -7.69 -10.49
C THR A 242 11.11 -7.37 -9.67
N ASN A 243 10.97 -6.14 -9.17
CA ASN A 243 9.83 -5.79 -8.32
C ASN A 243 8.53 -5.63 -9.11
N LEU A 244 8.62 -5.15 -10.37
CA LEU A 244 7.48 -5.13 -11.27
C LEU A 244 6.99 -6.55 -11.58
N LEU A 245 7.90 -7.47 -11.95
CA LEU A 245 7.56 -8.86 -12.25
C LEU A 245 7.04 -9.60 -11.03
N TYR A 246 7.61 -9.35 -9.85
CA TYR A 246 7.11 -9.90 -8.59
C TYR A 246 5.67 -9.45 -8.33
N THR A 247 5.40 -8.15 -8.42
CA THR A 247 4.06 -7.60 -8.19
C THR A 247 3.08 -8.05 -9.27
N LEU A 248 3.52 -8.10 -10.53
CA LEU A 248 2.72 -8.65 -11.62
C LEU A 248 2.38 -10.13 -11.35
N GLY A 249 3.33 -10.92 -10.87
CA GLY A 249 3.13 -12.32 -10.50
C GLY A 249 2.04 -12.52 -9.44
N LEU A 250 1.90 -11.57 -8.51
CA LEU A 250 0.83 -11.60 -7.50
C LEU A 250 -0.57 -11.39 -8.10
N TYR A 251 -0.69 -10.69 -9.23
CA TYR A 251 -1.98 -10.31 -9.82
C TYR A 251 -2.20 -10.87 -11.22
N ILE A 252 -1.22 -11.56 -11.83
CA ILE A 252 -1.34 -12.08 -13.20
C ILE A 252 -2.52 -13.05 -13.35
N HIS A 253 -2.83 -13.79 -12.30
CA HIS A 253 -3.96 -14.70 -12.28
C HIS A 253 -5.30 -13.96 -12.45
N ASN A 254 -5.50 -12.76 -11.86
CA ASN A 254 -6.70 -11.96 -12.07
C ASN A 254 -6.84 -11.58 -13.56
N PHE A 255 -5.74 -11.12 -14.18
CA PHE A 255 -5.74 -10.76 -15.60
C PHE A 255 -6.08 -11.95 -16.51
N ILE A 256 -5.57 -13.15 -16.18
CA ILE A 256 -5.90 -14.37 -16.91
C ILE A 256 -7.40 -14.67 -16.78
N PHE A 257 -7.95 -14.66 -15.57
CA PHE A 257 -9.37 -14.96 -15.35
C PHE A 257 -10.31 -13.91 -15.96
N TRP A 258 -9.86 -12.67 -16.12
CA TRP A 258 -10.61 -11.65 -16.85
C TRP A 258 -10.69 -11.91 -18.37
N THR A 259 -9.95 -12.88 -18.89
CA THR A 259 -10.04 -13.31 -20.29
C THR A 259 -10.83 -14.60 -20.50
N THR A 260 -11.21 -15.30 -19.42
CA THR A 260 -11.97 -16.56 -19.44
C THR A 260 -13.49 -16.33 -19.49
N ASP A 261 -14.27 -17.40 -19.58
CA ASP A 261 -15.73 -17.37 -19.56
C ASP A 261 -16.31 -16.94 -18.20
N LEU A 262 -15.50 -16.92 -17.13
CA LEU A 262 -15.87 -16.40 -15.81
C LEU A 262 -15.91 -14.87 -15.75
N LYS A 263 -15.46 -14.21 -16.81
CA LYS A 263 -15.46 -12.76 -16.89
C LYS A 263 -16.87 -12.20 -16.92
N MET A 264 -17.04 -11.09 -16.25
CA MET A 264 -18.20 -10.24 -16.33
C MET A 264 -17.80 -8.90 -16.94
N THR A 265 -18.51 -8.48 -17.98
CA THR A 265 -18.27 -7.19 -18.61
C THR A 265 -19.36 -6.22 -18.15
N VAL A 266 -18.95 -5.10 -17.58
CA VAL A 266 -19.82 -4.01 -17.13
C VAL A 266 -19.47 -2.75 -17.93
N ALA A 267 -20.48 -1.95 -18.28
CA ALA A 267 -20.30 -0.74 -19.08
C ALA A 267 -19.46 -0.97 -20.36
N HIS A 268 -19.71 -2.06 -21.05
CA HIS A 268 -19.08 -2.49 -22.31
C HIS A 268 -17.56 -2.71 -22.28
N THR A 269 -16.84 -2.15 -21.32
CA THR A 269 -15.36 -2.13 -21.31
C THR A 269 -14.73 -2.61 -20.01
N PHE A 270 -15.42 -2.47 -18.88
CA PHE A 270 -14.96 -2.95 -17.58
C PHE A 270 -15.10 -4.46 -17.47
N VAL A 271 -13.99 -5.17 -17.33
CA VAL A 271 -13.94 -6.63 -17.23
C VAL A 271 -13.39 -7.03 -15.87
N TYR A 272 -14.09 -7.87 -15.14
CA TYR A 272 -13.63 -8.48 -13.90
C TYR A 272 -14.27 -9.86 -13.73
N ALA A 273 -13.76 -10.67 -12.82
CA ALA A 273 -14.27 -12.01 -12.55
C ALA A 273 -14.75 -12.10 -11.10
N PRO A 274 -15.99 -11.67 -10.78
CA PRO A 274 -16.42 -11.42 -9.40
C PRO A 274 -16.28 -12.62 -8.47
N ALA A 275 -16.59 -13.83 -8.94
CA ALA A 275 -16.46 -15.05 -8.14
C ALA A 275 -14.99 -15.36 -7.84
N TYR A 276 -14.11 -15.22 -8.84
CA TYR A 276 -12.69 -15.48 -8.70
C TYR A 276 -12.00 -14.38 -7.87
N ASP A 277 -12.30 -13.12 -8.15
CA ASP A 277 -11.72 -11.97 -7.45
C ASP A 277 -12.09 -12.01 -5.94
N MET A 278 -13.32 -12.42 -5.61
CA MET A 278 -13.74 -12.63 -4.24
C MET A 278 -12.99 -13.79 -3.57
N ALA A 279 -12.86 -14.93 -4.25
CA ALA A 279 -12.11 -16.07 -3.74
C ALA A 279 -10.63 -15.72 -3.50
N THR A 280 -10.03 -14.97 -4.42
CA THR A 280 -8.65 -14.50 -4.29
C THR A 280 -8.49 -13.53 -3.11
N CYS A 281 -9.43 -12.62 -2.93
CA CYS A 281 -9.43 -11.71 -1.79
C CYS A 281 -9.46 -12.50 -0.46
N LEU A 282 -10.31 -13.52 -0.35
CA LEU A 282 -10.35 -14.40 0.82
C LEU A 282 -9.05 -15.20 0.99
N ALA A 283 -8.47 -15.71 -0.09
CA ALA A 283 -7.19 -16.42 -0.05
C ALA A 283 -6.03 -15.53 0.43
N MET A 284 -6.05 -14.24 0.10
CA MET A 284 -5.05 -13.30 0.61
C MET A 284 -5.07 -13.16 2.13
N PHE A 285 -6.23 -13.33 2.79
CA PHE A 285 -6.30 -13.33 4.26
C PHE A 285 -5.51 -14.50 4.88
N THR A 286 -5.47 -15.66 4.23
CA THR A 286 -4.69 -16.79 4.74
C THR A 286 -3.19 -16.52 4.64
N ASN A 287 -2.74 -15.80 3.62
CA ASN A 287 -1.33 -15.41 3.44
C ASN A 287 -0.87 -14.36 4.46
N LEU A 288 -1.79 -13.57 5.03
CA LEU A 288 -1.45 -12.59 6.06
C LEU A 288 -0.83 -13.25 7.30
N SER A 289 -1.30 -14.42 7.71
CA SER A 289 -0.75 -15.16 8.84
C SER A 289 0.73 -15.51 8.62
N SER A 290 1.08 -15.98 7.42
CA SER A 290 2.47 -16.26 7.03
C SER A 290 3.32 -15.00 7.06
N THR A 291 2.81 -13.89 6.53
CA THR A 291 3.49 -12.59 6.52
C THR A 291 3.79 -12.10 7.93
N ILE A 292 2.84 -12.20 8.86
CA ILE A 292 3.03 -11.80 10.26
C ILE A 292 4.11 -12.64 10.92
N ILE A 293 4.07 -13.96 10.74
CA ILE A 293 5.08 -14.88 11.29
C ILE A 293 6.46 -14.55 10.72
N PHE A 294 6.54 -14.28 9.40
CA PHE A 294 7.79 -13.90 8.73
C PHE A 294 8.35 -12.59 9.29
N ILE A 295 7.55 -11.51 9.33
CA ILE A 295 7.97 -10.22 9.86
C ILE A 295 8.47 -10.37 11.30
N ARG A 296 7.73 -11.10 12.14
CA ARG A 296 8.13 -11.37 13.51
C ARG A 296 9.50 -12.07 13.59
N ARG A 297 9.69 -13.13 12.80
CA ARG A 297 10.95 -13.89 12.79
C ARG A 297 12.13 -13.05 12.30
N VAL A 298 11.92 -12.28 11.25
CA VAL A 298 12.95 -11.40 10.69
C VAL A 298 13.31 -10.26 11.64
N GLU A 299 12.34 -9.56 12.20
CA GLU A 299 12.63 -8.41 13.07
C GLU A 299 13.19 -8.80 14.44
N MET A 300 12.78 -9.94 15.00
CA MET A 300 13.20 -10.32 16.36
C MET A 300 14.46 -11.19 16.40
N HIS A 301 14.68 -12.05 15.42
CA HIS A 301 15.77 -13.03 15.48
C HIS A 301 16.83 -12.81 14.41
N PHE A 302 16.41 -12.52 13.18
CA PHE A 302 17.36 -12.35 12.08
C PHE A 302 18.20 -11.09 12.25
N HIS A 303 17.58 -9.99 12.67
CA HIS A 303 18.29 -8.71 12.84
C HIS A 303 19.41 -8.80 13.89
N GLU A 304 19.17 -9.44 15.03
CA GLU A 304 20.17 -9.63 16.08
C GLU A 304 21.31 -10.52 15.61
N ARG A 305 20.97 -11.64 14.95
CA ARG A 305 21.99 -12.57 14.42
C ARG A 305 22.80 -11.96 13.29
N TYR A 306 22.13 -11.25 12.38
CA TYR A 306 22.80 -10.55 11.28
C TYR A 306 23.74 -9.45 11.79
N LYS A 307 23.33 -8.70 12.81
CA LYS A 307 24.18 -7.69 13.46
C LYS A 307 25.41 -8.34 14.09
N ALA A 308 25.24 -9.39 14.87
CA ALA A 308 26.35 -10.14 15.48
C ALA A 308 27.30 -10.72 14.42
N TYR A 309 26.76 -11.27 13.32
CA TYR A 309 27.57 -11.76 12.21
C TYR A 309 28.35 -10.62 11.51
N SER A 310 27.69 -9.49 11.24
CA SER A 310 28.35 -8.34 10.60
C SER A 310 29.47 -7.75 11.48
N GLU A 311 29.23 -7.63 12.77
CA GLU A 311 30.25 -7.18 13.74
C GLU A 311 31.43 -8.16 13.78
N ALA A 312 31.18 -9.46 13.75
CA ALA A 312 32.25 -10.48 13.69
C ALA A 312 33.04 -10.40 12.38
N VAL A 313 32.41 -10.09 11.25
CA VAL A 313 33.09 -9.93 9.95
C VAL A 313 33.98 -8.67 9.92
N ILE A 314 33.54 -7.57 10.53
CA ILE A 314 34.27 -6.29 10.50
C ILE A 314 35.48 -6.28 11.41
N GLY A 315 35.44 -6.93 12.58
CA GLY A 315 36.51 -6.85 13.57
C GLY A 315 36.82 -8.15 14.35
N GLY A 316 36.16 -9.26 14.01
CA GLY A 316 36.29 -10.53 14.72
C GLY A 316 37.34 -11.46 14.15
N ARG A 317 37.72 -12.50 14.95
CA ARG A 317 38.57 -13.60 14.52
C ARG A 317 37.76 -14.59 13.68
N TRP A 318 38.41 -15.42 12.87
CA TRP A 318 37.77 -16.44 12.04
C TRP A 318 36.81 -17.36 12.83
N GLU A 319 37.17 -17.70 14.06
CA GLU A 319 36.31 -18.49 14.96
C GLU A 319 35.00 -17.78 15.33
N ASP A 320 35.07 -16.46 15.55
CA ASP A 320 33.86 -15.63 15.87
C ASP A 320 32.92 -15.59 14.69
N ILE A 321 33.44 -15.45 13.46
CA ILE A 321 32.65 -15.50 12.21
C ILE A 321 31.97 -16.86 12.05
N LYS A 322 32.76 -17.96 12.27
CA LYS A 322 32.25 -19.33 12.19
C LYS A 322 31.14 -19.61 13.23
N ASN A 323 31.33 -19.14 14.44
CA ASN A 323 30.35 -19.29 15.52
C ASN A 323 29.08 -18.43 15.28
N ALA A 324 29.23 -17.21 14.76
CA ALA A 324 28.10 -16.34 14.42
C ALA A 324 27.31 -16.86 13.22
N LYS A 325 27.95 -17.55 12.26
CA LYS A 325 27.30 -18.19 11.13
C LYS A 325 26.47 -19.43 11.52
N ASN A 326 26.90 -20.16 12.54
CA ASN A 326 26.26 -21.41 12.97
C ASN A 326 25.16 -21.23 14.01
N LYS A 327 24.98 -20.03 14.54
CA LYS A 327 23.84 -19.62 15.42
C LYS A 327 22.67 -19.09 14.59
#